data_9ec34fa55bd056a3523809d6a199e491
#
_entry.id   9ec34fa55bd056a3523809d6a199e491
#
_cell.length_a   1.000
_cell.length_b   1.000
_cell.length_c   1.000
_cell.angle_alpha   90.00
_cell.angle_beta   90.00
_cell.angle_gamma   90.00
#
_symmetry.space_group_name_H-M   'P 1'
#
loop_
_entity.id
_entity.type
_entity.pdbx_description
1 polymer ?
#
loop_
_entity_poly.entity_id
_entity_poly.type
_entity_poly.pdbx_seq_one_letter_code
_entity_poly.pdbx_strand_id
1 'polypeptide(L)'
;MYKGKKILGIIPARGGSKGIPSKNIIEIYGKPLIQYSIECANSSKYLDRTVISTDDLEIKAVAEKFGGDVPFMRPAELAQDTSKTIDAVVHAINWLKEHGEEYDYLVLLQNTVPLRKGWHIDEAIEKLFESDEKSLVSVTEVDENPVLMRTINEDGTVKNLLSLNSTMRRQDFPKFYRVNGAIYIQELNEDFGLDTSLND
;
A
#
# COMPACT_ATOMS: atom_id res chain seq x y z
N MET A 1 2.27 11.56 15.76
CA MET A 1 1.87 10.58 16.82
C MET A 1 0.37 10.60 17.01
N TYR A 2 -0.23 9.44 17.16
CA TYR A 2 -1.65 9.30 17.46
C TYR A 2 -1.84 8.41 18.71
N LYS A 3 -2.56 8.90 19.73
CA LYS A 3 -2.75 8.20 21.03
C LYS A 3 -1.44 7.67 21.66
N GLY A 4 -0.33 8.43 21.54
CA GLY A 4 0.98 8.05 22.08
C GLY A 4 1.80 7.08 21.24
N LYS A 5 1.29 6.66 20.07
CA LYS A 5 1.96 5.75 19.15
C LYS A 5 2.62 6.50 18.00
N LYS A 6 3.84 6.07 17.63
CA LYS A 6 4.57 6.59 16.47
C LYS A 6 4.17 5.83 15.20
N ILE A 7 3.89 6.57 14.13
CA ILE A 7 3.37 6.02 12.87
C ILE A 7 4.29 6.39 11.71
N LEU A 8 4.83 5.37 11.04
CA LEU A 8 5.71 5.48 9.88
C LEU A 8 4.91 5.33 8.59
N GLY A 9 5.01 6.30 7.68
CA GLY A 9 4.59 6.16 6.29
C GLY A 9 5.72 5.54 5.44
N ILE A 10 5.39 4.60 4.54
CA ILE A 10 6.34 4.09 3.54
C ILE A 10 5.71 4.18 2.15
N ILE A 11 6.42 4.80 1.21
CA ILE A 11 6.06 4.88 -0.20
C ILE A 11 7.08 4.07 -1.01
N PRO A 12 6.74 2.84 -1.46
CA PRO A 12 7.63 2.06 -2.33
C PRO A 12 7.53 2.55 -3.78
N ALA A 13 8.67 2.89 -4.38
CA ALA A 13 8.75 3.44 -5.73
C ALA A 13 9.98 2.91 -6.48
N ARG A 14 9.92 1.64 -6.97
CA ARG A 14 11.01 1.05 -7.74
C ARG A 14 11.14 1.61 -9.15
N GLY A 15 12.34 1.62 -9.72
CA GLY A 15 12.64 2.08 -11.08
C GLY A 15 12.05 1.20 -12.18
N GLY A 16 12.31 -0.10 -12.14
CA GLY A 16 11.99 -1.07 -13.20
C GLY A 16 10.52 -1.40 -13.39
N SER A 17 9.68 -0.43 -13.77
CA SER A 17 8.25 -0.66 -14.04
C SER A 17 8.02 -1.20 -15.45
N LYS A 18 7.55 -2.46 -15.60
CA LYS A 18 7.32 -3.12 -16.91
C LYS A 18 6.07 -2.61 -17.66
N GLY A 19 4.96 -2.40 -16.96
CA GLY A 19 3.70 -2.03 -17.61
C GLY A 19 3.69 -0.60 -18.15
N ILE A 20 4.29 0.32 -17.44
CA ILE A 20 4.44 1.72 -17.82
C ILE A 20 5.88 2.13 -17.47
N PRO A 21 6.74 2.42 -18.46
CA PRO A 21 8.09 2.89 -18.21
C PRO A 21 8.11 4.13 -17.32
N SER A 22 9.06 4.18 -16.38
CA SER A 22 9.22 5.30 -15.42
C SER A 22 7.92 5.69 -14.69
N LYS A 23 7.03 4.73 -14.46
CA LYS A 23 5.67 4.95 -13.92
C LYS A 23 5.65 5.90 -12.72
N ASN A 24 6.60 5.76 -11.80
CA ASN A 24 6.59 6.52 -10.56
C ASN A 24 6.85 8.02 -10.75
N ILE A 25 7.46 8.41 -11.86
CA ILE A 25 7.78 9.79 -12.21
C ILE A 25 7.07 10.29 -13.48
N ILE A 26 6.22 9.46 -14.09
CA ILE A 26 5.39 9.90 -15.22
C ILE A 26 4.50 11.06 -14.78
N GLU A 27 4.36 12.05 -15.63
CA GLU A 27 3.51 13.20 -15.35
C GLU A 27 2.02 12.88 -15.55
N ILE A 28 1.23 13.19 -14.54
CA ILE A 28 -0.22 13.13 -14.55
C ILE A 28 -0.74 14.52 -14.16
N TYR A 29 -1.45 15.19 -15.07
CA TYR A 29 -1.93 16.56 -14.87
C TYR A 29 -0.84 17.53 -14.40
N GLY A 30 0.35 17.44 -15.01
CA GLY A 30 1.48 18.34 -14.75
C GLY A 30 2.25 18.06 -13.45
N LYS A 31 2.03 16.92 -12.82
CA LYS A 31 2.77 16.47 -11.62
C LYS A 31 3.28 15.05 -11.79
N PRO A 32 4.54 14.75 -11.41
CA PRO A 32 5.00 13.37 -11.31
C PRO A 32 4.10 12.52 -10.40
N LEU A 33 3.85 11.26 -10.77
CA LEU A 33 2.96 10.39 -10.00
C LEU A 33 3.35 10.30 -8.52
N ILE A 34 4.64 10.23 -8.22
CA ILE A 34 5.15 10.15 -6.84
C ILE A 34 4.81 11.40 -6.01
N GLN A 35 4.71 12.58 -6.64
CA GLN A 35 4.39 13.83 -5.96
C GLN A 35 3.00 13.76 -5.28
N TYR A 36 2.02 13.11 -5.90
CA TYR A 36 0.69 12.93 -5.29
C TYR A 36 0.75 12.18 -3.97
N SER A 37 1.58 11.13 -3.90
CA SER A 37 1.75 10.34 -2.68
C SER A 37 2.51 11.12 -1.60
N ILE A 38 3.53 11.90 -1.99
CA ILE A 38 4.29 12.77 -1.08
C ILE A 38 3.38 13.84 -0.49
N GLU A 39 2.64 14.59 -1.33
CA GLU A 39 1.71 15.62 -0.88
C GLU A 39 0.62 15.04 0.04
N CYS A 40 0.12 13.86 -0.31
CA CYS A 40 -0.86 13.15 0.50
C CYS A 40 -0.31 12.79 1.89
N ALA A 41 0.88 12.17 1.95
CA ALA A 41 1.51 11.79 3.20
C ALA A 41 1.85 13.00 4.07
N ASN A 42 2.44 14.07 3.48
CA ASN A 42 2.79 15.29 4.18
C ASN A 42 1.58 16.08 4.69
N SER A 43 0.37 15.83 4.16
CA SER A 43 -0.87 16.45 4.62
C SER A 43 -1.61 15.64 5.70
N SER A 44 -1.15 14.44 6.04
CA SER A 44 -1.67 13.67 7.17
C SER A 44 -1.23 14.29 8.50
N LYS A 45 -2.13 14.30 9.47
CA LYS A 45 -1.88 14.83 10.82
C LYS A 45 -1.14 13.85 11.74
N TYR A 46 -1.18 12.56 11.39
CA TYR A 46 -0.79 11.49 12.31
C TYR A 46 0.47 10.74 11.89
N LEU A 47 0.92 10.86 10.63
CA LEU A 47 2.21 10.32 10.22
C LEU A 47 3.34 11.14 10.87
N ASP A 48 4.22 10.47 11.60
CA ASP A 48 5.36 11.12 12.24
C ASP A 48 6.52 11.33 11.27
N ARG A 49 6.71 10.39 10.36
CA ARG A 49 7.67 10.43 9.27
C ARG A 49 7.14 9.63 8.09
N THR A 50 7.48 10.04 6.89
CA THR A 50 7.21 9.24 5.68
C THR A 50 8.49 9.10 4.88
N VAL A 51 8.92 7.85 4.65
CA VAL A 51 10.12 7.55 3.85
C VAL A 51 9.72 6.93 2.50
N ILE A 52 10.53 7.22 1.50
CA ILE A 52 10.39 6.68 0.15
C ILE A 52 11.48 5.65 -0.06
N SER A 53 11.07 4.42 -0.40
CA SER A 53 12.00 3.33 -0.71
C SER A 53 12.12 3.20 -2.22
N THR A 54 13.26 3.56 -2.78
CA THR A 54 13.59 3.44 -4.22
C THR A 54 15.00 2.92 -4.43
N ASP A 55 15.21 2.22 -5.55
CA ASP A 55 16.48 1.77 -6.10
C ASP A 55 17.00 2.69 -7.23
N ASP A 56 16.22 3.69 -7.61
CA ASP A 56 16.42 4.53 -8.79
C ASP A 56 16.79 5.97 -8.40
N LEU A 57 17.93 6.45 -8.89
CA LEU A 57 18.44 7.79 -8.59
C LEU A 57 17.57 8.92 -9.18
N GLU A 58 16.92 8.69 -10.31
CA GLU A 58 16.01 9.67 -10.92
C GLU A 58 14.75 9.82 -10.09
N ILE A 59 14.17 8.70 -9.64
CA ILE A 59 13.03 8.70 -8.72
C ILE A 59 13.40 9.41 -7.42
N LYS A 60 14.60 9.13 -6.87
CA LYS A 60 15.10 9.82 -5.69
C LYS A 60 15.15 11.33 -5.89
N ALA A 61 15.81 11.79 -6.97
CA ALA A 61 15.95 13.21 -7.26
C ALA A 61 14.58 13.92 -7.43
N VAL A 62 13.63 13.27 -8.13
CA VAL A 62 12.27 13.78 -8.27
C VAL A 62 11.54 13.82 -6.94
N ALA A 63 11.63 12.76 -6.13
CA ALA A 63 10.98 12.70 -4.82
C ALA A 63 11.49 13.80 -3.88
N GLU A 64 12.80 13.96 -3.76
CA GLU A 64 13.43 15.00 -2.92
C GLU A 64 13.05 16.40 -3.38
N LYS A 65 12.98 16.65 -4.69
CA LYS A 65 12.53 17.94 -5.27
C LYS A 65 11.15 18.33 -4.77
N PHE A 66 10.26 17.38 -4.53
CA PHE A 66 8.89 17.61 -4.07
C PHE A 66 8.69 17.36 -2.55
N GLY A 67 9.80 17.37 -1.79
CA GLY A 67 9.76 17.26 -0.32
C GLY A 67 9.56 15.84 0.20
N GLY A 68 9.89 14.83 -0.60
CA GLY A 68 9.96 13.43 -0.18
C GLY A 68 11.26 13.12 0.54
N ASP A 69 11.21 12.28 1.56
CA ASP A 69 12.35 11.82 2.34
C ASP A 69 12.85 10.46 1.81
N VAL A 70 14.07 10.43 1.24
CA VAL A 70 14.71 9.22 0.68
C VAL A 70 16.02 8.96 1.42
N PRO A 71 15.96 8.45 2.67
CA PRO A 71 17.14 8.37 3.54
C PRO A 71 18.13 7.28 3.11
N PHE A 72 17.73 6.36 2.27
CA PHE A 72 18.55 5.25 1.76
C PHE A 72 18.21 4.93 0.31
N MET A 73 19.11 4.19 -0.35
CA MET A 73 18.80 3.52 -1.61
C MET A 73 18.43 2.07 -1.33
N ARG A 74 17.32 1.61 -1.90
CA ARG A 74 16.92 0.20 -1.82
C ARG A 74 17.92 -0.67 -2.57
N PRO A 75 18.41 -1.78 -1.99
CA PRO A 75 19.24 -2.75 -2.70
C PRO A 75 18.56 -3.27 -3.97
N ALA A 76 19.30 -3.43 -5.05
CA ALA A 76 18.77 -3.82 -6.36
C ALA A 76 18.07 -5.20 -6.33
N GLU A 77 18.53 -6.12 -5.49
CA GLU A 77 17.92 -7.43 -5.27
C GLU A 77 16.49 -7.34 -4.69
N LEU A 78 16.17 -6.25 -3.97
CA LEU A 78 14.83 -5.98 -3.43
C LEU A 78 13.95 -5.14 -4.37
N ALA A 79 14.44 -4.85 -5.58
CA ALA A 79 13.73 -4.06 -6.59
C ALA A 79 13.40 -4.86 -7.86
N GLN A 80 13.68 -6.16 -7.88
CA GLN A 80 13.40 -7.04 -9.02
C GLN A 80 11.90 -7.25 -9.22
N ASP A 81 11.52 -7.77 -10.40
CA ASP A 81 10.10 -8.06 -10.70
C ASP A 81 9.49 -9.13 -9.80
N THR A 82 10.31 -10.02 -9.29
CA THR A 82 9.94 -11.09 -8.37
C THR A 82 9.96 -10.65 -6.89
N SER A 83 10.55 -9.48 -6.59
CA SER A 83 10.63 -8.96 -5.23
C SER A 83 9.25 -8.57 -4.72
N LYS A 84 8.95 -9.00 -3.51
CA LYS A 84 7.68 -8.66 -2.85
C LYS A 84 7.73 -7.26 -2.24
N THR A 85 6.59 -6.62 -2.11
CA THR A 85 6.50 -5.30 -1.44
C THR A 85 6.98 -5.38 0.01
N ILE A 86 6.70 -6.49 0.70
CA ILE A 86 7.12 -6.70 2.08
C ILE A 86 8.65 -6.66 2.24
N ASP A 87 9.42 -7.14 1.26
CA ASP A 87 10.88 -7.11 1.32
C ASP A 87 11.40 -5.67 1.41
N ALA A 88 10.82 -4.77 0.60
CA ALA A 88 11.15 -3.34 0.61
C ALA A 88 10.72 -2.63 1.90
N VAL A 89 9.61 -3.06 2.48
CA VAL A 89 9.07 -2.53 3.75
C VAL A 89 9.97 -2.93 4.91
N VAL A 90 10.28 -4.22 5.03
CA VAL A 90 11.18 -4.74 6.09
C VAL A 90 12.56 -4.12 6.00
N HIS A 91 13.11 -3.95 4.79
CA HIS A 91 14.37 -3.24 4.60
C HIS A 91 14.31 -1.81 5.15
N ALA A 92 13.25 -1.05 4.83
CA ALA A 92 13.10 0.33 5.30
C ALA A 92 13.00 0.42 6.83
N ILE A 93 12.23 -0.49 7.45
CA ILE A 93 12.07 -0.54 8.90
C ILE A 93 13.39 -0.89 9.60
N ASN A 94 14.11 -1.89 9.10
CA ASN A 94 15.40 -2.30 9.66
C ASN A 94 16.44 -1.18 9.54
N TRP A 95 16.50 -0.52 8.38
CA TRP A 95 17.40 0.61 8.17
C TRP A 95 17.13 1.74 9.20
N LEU A 96 15.85 2.09 9.41
CA LEU A 96 15.47 3.11 10.39
C LEU A 96 15.83 2.69 11.81
N LYS A 97 15.59 1.44 12.18
CA LYS A 97 15.94 0.88 13.49
C LYS A 97 17.45 0.92 13.74
N GLU A 98 18.26 0.58 12.74
CA GLU A 98 19.73 0.69 12.81
C GLU A 98 20.22 2.13 13.01
N HIS A 99 19.41 3.12 12.62
CA HIS A 99 19.67 4.55 12.80
C HIS A 99 18.99 5.15 14.04
N GLY A 100 18.49 4.30 14.95
CA GLY A 100 17.91 4.72 16.23
C GLY A 100 16.45 5.18 16.17
N GLU A 101 15.74 4.84 15.10
CA GLU A 101 14.34 5.22 14.93
C GLU A 101 13.43 4.00 14.97
N GLU A 102 12.50 4.00 15.91
CA GLU A 102 11.49 2.96 16.07
C GLU A 102 10.09 3.55 15.99
N TYR A 103 9.18 2.76 15.42
CA TYR A 103 7.78 3.11 15.18
C TYR A 103 6.87 1.97 15.65
N ASP A 104 5.65 2.32 16.07
CA ASP A 104 4.66 1.34 16.55
C ASP A 104 3.79 0.81 15.40
N TYR A 105 3.56 1.64 14.37
CA TYR A 105 2.72 1.30 13.23
C TYR A 105 3.36 1.71 11.91
N LEU A 106 3.09 0.91 10.89
CA LEU A 106 3.37 1.18 9.48
C LEU A 106 2.11 1.62 8.74
N VAL A 107 2.20 2.63 7.91
CA VAL A 107 1.23 2.97 6.87
C VAL A 107 1.90 2.84 5.51
N LEU A 108 1.56 1.78 4.76
CA LEU A 108 2.06 1.58 3.40
C LEU A 108 1.16 2.32 2.40
N LEU A 109 1.75 3.18 1.58
CA LEU A 109 1.09 4.05 0.62
C LEU A 109 1.55 3.72 -0.80
N GLN A 110 0.80 2.88 -1.52
CA GLN A 110 1.15 2.58 -2.90
C GLN A 110 1.07 3.83 -3.78
N ASN A 111 2.10 4.04 -4.60
CA ASN A 111 2.24 5.22 -5.44
C ASN A 111 1.21 5.28 -6.59
N THR A 112 0.58 4.14 -6.93
CA THR A 112 -0.40 4.02 -8.02
C THR A 112 -1.80 4.52 -7.67
N VAL A 113 -1.99 5.18 -6.53
CA VAL A 113 -3.27 5.73 -6.08
C VAL A 113 -3.18 7.25 -5.89
N PRO A 114 -3.13 8.04 -6.98
CA PRO A 114 -2.91 9.48 -6.94
C PRO A 114 -4.07 10.28 -6.33
N LEU A 115 -5.27 9.72 -6.29
CA LEU A 115 -6.45 10.42 -5.75
C LEU A 115 -6.59 10.32 -4.23
N ARG A 116 -5.71 9.56 -3.55
CA ARG A 116 -5.66 9.48 -2.09
C ARG A 116 -5.34 10.87 -1.51
N LYS A 117 -5.98 11.21 -0.39
CA LYS A 117 -5.77 12.46 0.35
C LYS A 117 -5.29 12.15 1.77
N GLY A 118 -4.65 13.12 2.44
CA GLY A 118 -4.15 12.92 3.81
C GLY A 118 -5.24 12.57 4.80
N TRP A 119 -6.42 13.15 4.68
CA TRP A 119 -7.55 12.83 5.56
C TRP A 119 -8.04 11.37 5.44
N HIS A 120 -7.85 10.71 4.28
CA HIS A 120 -8.11 9.27 4.18
C HIS A 120 -7.15 8.46 5.06
N ILE A 121 -5.88 8.92 5.17
CA ILE A 121 -4.88 8.27 6.04
C ILE A 121 -5.29 8.49 7.49
N ASP A 122 -5.67 9.72 7.85
CA ASP A 122 -6.07 10.09 9.20
C ASP A 122 -7.29 9.29 9.67
N GLU A 123 -8.35 9.22 8.84
CA GLU A 123 -9.55 8.42 9.14
C GLU A 123 -9.25 6.92 9.27
N ALA A 124 -8.35 6.38 8.44
CA ALA A 124 -7.94 4.97 8.52
C ALA A 124 -7.23 4.67 9.85
N ILE A 125 -6.32 5.58 10.28
CA ILE A 125 -5.64 5.47 11.57
C ILE A 125 -6.66 5.57 12.72
N GLU A 126 -7.54 6.56 12.70
CA GLU A 126 -8.59 6.73 13.70
C GLU A 126 -9.44 5.47 13.83
N LYS A 127 -9.87 4.91 12.69
CA LYS A 127 -10.69 3.69 12.64
C LYS A 127 -9.97 2.46 13.20
N LEU A 128 -8.69 2.28 12.89
CA LEU A 128 -7.91 1.18 13.45
C LEU A 128 -7.83 1.29 14.98
N PHE A 129 -7.57 2.48 15.50
CA PHE A 129 -7.47 2.72 16.94
C PHE A 129 -8.81 2.76 17.70
N GLU A 130 -9.94 2.67 17.00
CA GLU A 130 -11.27 2.45 17.57
C GLU A 130 -11.62 0.97 17.70
N SER A 131 -10.82 0.09 17.09
CA SER A 131 -10.97 -1.37 17.15
C SER A 131 -9.84 -2.00 17.96
N ASP A 132 -9.98 -3.28 18.28
CA ASP A 132 -8.92 -4.10 18.89
C ASP A 132 -8.03 -4.79 17.84
N GLU A 133 -8.18 -4.38 16.56
CA GLU A 133 -7.43 -4.98 15.44
C GLU A 133 -6.01 -4.41 15.35
N LYS A 134 -5.11 -5.20 14.74
CA LYS A 134 -3.69 -4.86 14.56
C LYS A 134 -3.37 -4.37 13.15
N SER A 135 -4.30 -4.54 12.22
CA SER A 135 -4.16 -4.18 10.82
C SER A 135 -5.43 -3.54 10.27
N LEU A 136 -5.27 -2.77 9.19
CA LEU A 136 -6.36 -2.21 8.41
C LEU A 136 -5.96 -2.11 6.96
N VAL A 137 -6.86 -2.53 6.06
CA VAL A 137 -6.69 -2.32 4.62
C VAL A 137 -7.86 -1.52 4.04
N SER A 138 -7.56 -0.66 3.10
CA SER A 138 -8.60 0.06 2.36
C SER A 138 -9.21 -0.80 1.27
N VAL A 139 -10.53 -0.77 1.18
CA VAL A 139 -11.29 -1.57 0.22
C VAL A 139 -12.25 -0.71 -0.61
N THR A 140 -12.68 -1.26 -1.74
CA THR A 140 -13.71 -0.67 -2.60
C THR A 140 -14.76 -1.74 -2.90
N GLU A 141 -16.03 -1.38 -2.83
CA GLU A 141 -17.14 -2.25 -3.26
C GLU A 141 -16.94 -2.65 -4.73
N VAL A 142 -17.16 -3.92 -5.06
CA VAL A 142 -16.99 -4.41 -6.42
C VAL A 142 -18.27 -4.25 -7.23
N ASP A 143 -18.13 -3.80 -8.48
CA ASP A 143 -19.26 -3.69 -9.42
C ASP A 143 -19.71 -5.08 -9.92
N GLU A 144 -18.73 -5.98 -10.13
CA GLU A 144 -18.97 -7.35 -10.57
C GLU A 144 -18.94 -8.31 -9.37
N ASN A 145 -20.10 -8.85 -9.03
CA ASN A 145 -20.27 -9.69 -7.86
C ASN A 145 -19.60 -11.06 -8.04
N PRO A 146 -18.70 -11.49 -7.12
CA PRO A 146 -17.99 -12.77 -7.19
C PRO A 146 -18.90 -14.01 -7.20
N VAL A 147 -20.15 -13.91 -6.77
CA VAL A 147 -21.15 -14.98 -6.87
C VAL A 147 -21.38 -15.41 -8.32
N LEU A 148 -21.20 -14.48 -9.28
CA LEU A 148 -21.34 -14.74 -10.71
C LEU A 148 -20.01 -15.13 -11.38
N MET A 149 -18.89 -15.09 -10.69
CA MET A 149 -17.59 -15.44 -11.25
C MET A 149 -17.40 -16.95 -11.33
N ARG A 150 -16.63 -17.38 -12.33
CA ARG A 150 -16.35 -18.78 -12.63
C ARG A 150 -14.84 -18.95 -12.88
N THR A 151 -14.34 -20.12 -12.58
CA THR A 151 -13.07 -20.61 -13.10
C THR A 151 -13.31 -21.57 -14.25
N ILE A 152 -12.38 -21.63 -15.21
CA ILE A 152 -12.43 -22.57 -16.34
C ILE A 152 -11.37 -23.64 -16.08
N ASN A 153 -11.77 -24.91 -16.05
CA ASN A 153 -10.87 -26.04 -15.93
C ASN A 153 -10.16 -26.33 -17.26
N GLU A 154 -9.11 -27.14 -17.25
CA GLU A 154 -8.34 -27.52 -18.46
C GLU A 154 -9.22 -28.23 -19.52
N ASP A 155 -10.25 -28.95 -19.10
CA ASP A 155 -11.21 -29.64 -19.97
C ASP A 155 -12.30 -28.70 -20.55
N GLY A 156 -12.23 -27.38 -20.26
CA GLY A 156 -13.20 -26.39 -20.69
C GLY A 156 -14.49 -26.31 -19.84
N THR A 157 -14.63 -27.14 -18.82
CA THR A 157 -15.78 -27.04 -17.91
C THR A 157 -15.63 -25.84 -16.97
N VAL A 158 -16.76 -25.31 -16.48
CA VAL A 158 -16.78 -24.14 -15.59
C VAL A 158 -17.15 -24.54 -14.16
N LYS A 159 -16.50 -23.91 -13.19
CA LYS A 159 -16.77 -24.08 -11.77
C LYS A 159 -17.07 -22.74 -11.11
N ASN A 160 -18.02 -22.71 -10.18
CA ASN A 160 -18.30 -21.52 -9.38
C ASN A 160 -17.06 -21.12 -8.57
N LEU A 161 -16.74 -19.82 -8.55
CA LEU A 161 -15.67 -19.32 -7.69
C LEU A 161 -16.05 -19.44 -6.21
N LEU A 162 -17.31 -19.15 -5.88
CA LEU A 162 -17.84 -19.25 -4.53
C LEU A 162 -18.97 -20.30 -4.47
N SER A 163 -19.06 -20.99 -3.31
CA SER A 163 -20.14 -21.97 -3.04
C SER A 163 -21.45 -21.27 -2.61
N LEU A 164 -21.78 -20.14 -3.22
CA LEU A 164 -23.00 -19.38 -2.96
C LEU A 164 -24.03 -19.62 -4.09
N ASN A 165 -25.32 -19.52 -3.74
CA ASN A 165 -26.41 -19.68 -4.70
C ASN A 165 -26.44 -18.49 -5.68
N SER A 166 -26.09 -18.75 -6.94
CA SER A 166 -26.07 -17.74 -8.01
C SER A 166 -27.43 -17.53 -8.69
N THR A 167 -28.49 -18.23 -8.25
CA THR A 167 -29.87 -18.05 -8.77
C THR A 167 -30.67 -16.99 -8.02
N MET A 168 -30.09 -16.40 -6.97
CA MET A 168 -30.70 -15.27 -6.26
C MET A 168 -30.82 -14.04 -7.18
N ARG A 169 -31.78 -13.16 -6.89
CA ARG A 169 -31.88 -11.89 -7.61
C ARG A 169 -30.63 -11.04 -7.34
N ARG A 170 -30.16 -10.31 -8.33
CA ARG A 170 -28.93 -9.51 -8.27
C ARG A 170 -28.88 -8.56 -7.07
N GLN A 171 -30.02 -7.96 -6.71
CA GLN A 171 -30.16 -7.06 -5.57
C GLN A 171 -30.07 -7.75 -4.19
N ASP A 172 -30.20 -9.06 -4.14
CA ASP A 172 -30.14 -9.86 -2.90
C ASP A 172 -28.75 -10.46 -2.67
N PHE A 173 -27.80 -10.24 -3.60
CA PHE A 173 -26.43 -10.68 -3.41
C PHE A 173 -25.76 -9.92 -2.25
N PRO A 174 -24.90 -10.61 -1.46
CA PRO A 174 -24.10 -9.92 -0.48
C PRO A 174 -23.15 -8.94 -1.15
N LYS A 175 -22.83 -7.86 -0.46
CA LYS A 175 -21.82 -6.91 -0.92
C LYS A 175 -20.43 -7.53 -0.77
N PHE A 176 -19.62 -7.37 -1.80
CA PHE A 176 -18.22 -7.77 -1.80
C PHE A 176 -17.34 -6.55 -1.98
N TYR A 177 -16.14 -6.64 -1.41
CA TYR A 177 -15.15 -5.58 -1.46
C TYR A 177 -13.83 -6.16 -1.95
N ARG A 178 -13.06 -5.37 -2.69
CA ARG A 178 -11.69 -5.69 -3.09
C ARG A 178 -10.72 -4.72 -2.44
N VAL A 179 -9.55 -5.21 -2.04
CA VAL A 179 -8.43 -4.36 -1.61
C VAL A 179 -8.05 -3.45 -2.79
N ASN A 180 -7.97 -2.14 -2.55
CA ASN A 180 -7.77 -1.14 -3.61
C ASN A 180 -6.36 -0.55 -3.66
N GLY A 181 -5.48 -0.95 -2.72
CA GLY A 181 -4.08 -0.52 -2.69
C GLY A 181 -3.85 0.89 -2.14
N ALA A 182 -4.89 1.58 -1.67
CA ALA A 182 -4.71 2.97 -1.25
C ALA A 182 -4.01 3.07 0.11
N ILE A 183 -4.43 2.30 1.11
CA ILE A 183 -3.90 2.36 2.46
C ILE A 183 -3.83 0.95 3.03
N TYR A 184 -2.67 0.63 3.60
CA TYR A 184 -2.46 -0.55 4.44
C TYR A 184 -1.84 -0.07 5.74
N ILE A 185 -2.41 -0.43 6.87
CA ILE A 185 -1.86 -0.13 8.20
C ILE A 185 -1.57 -1.44 8.89
N GLN A 186 -0.40 -1.53 9.55
CA GLN A 186 0.02 -2.71 10.27
C GLN A 186 0.73 -2.32 11.56
N GLU A 187 0.40 -2.97 12.68
CA GLU A 187 1.18 -2.87 13.91
C GLU A 187 2.57 -3.47 13.70
N LEU A 188 3.60 -2.74 14.15
CA LEU A 188 4.99 -3.19 14.12
C LEU A 188 5.32 -3.83 15.47
N ASN A 189 5.03 -5.09 15.61
CA ASN A 189 5.35 -5.91 16.77
C ASN A 189 6.47 -6.91 16.44
N GLU A 190 6.81 -7.79 17.38
CA GLU A 190 7.85 -8.82 17.20
C GLU A 190 7.53 -9.87 16.13
N ASP A 191 6.25 -10.04 15.78
CA ASP A 191 5.81 -10.96 14.74
C ASP A 191 5.87 -10.34 13.33
N PHE A 192 6.11 -9.03 13.20
CA PHE A 192 6.19 -8.35 11.92
C PHE A 192 7.49 -8.72 11.17
N GLY A 193 7.37 -9.26 9.98
CA GLY A 193 8.51 -9.70 9.18
C GLY A 193 8.16 -10.04 7.73
N LEU A 194 9.04 -10.78 7.08
CA LEU A 194 8.91 -11.15 5.65
C LEU A 194 7.69 -12.02 5.32
N ASP A 195 7.16 -12.72 6.30
CA ASP A 195 5.96 -13.58 6.16
C ASP A 195 4.66 -12.82 6.46
N THR A 196 4.75 -11.53 6.86
CA THR A 196 3.57 -10.71 7.13
C THR A 196 2.78 -10.47 5.84
N SER A 197 1.50 -10.81 5.85
CA SER A 197 0.58 -10.43 4.78
C SER A 197 0.13 -8.97 4.98
N LEU A 198 0.39 -8.14 3.99
CA LEU A 198 -0.04 -6.73 4.01
C LEU A 198 -1.50 -6.56 3.57
N ASN A 199 -2.17 -7.63 3.15
CA ASN A 199 -3.56 -7.60 2.69
C ASN A 199 -4.58 -8.12 3.73
N ASP A 200 -4.09 -8.62 4.84
CA ASP A 200 -4.89 -9.24 5.90
C ASP A 200 -4.97 -8.37 7.14
#